data_0bf42c5ed340e94d37ab81cfa4639689
#
_entry.id   0bf42c5ed340e94d37ab81cfa4639689
#
_cell.length_a   1.000
_cell.length_b   1.000
_cell.length_c   1.000
_cell.angle_alpha   90.00
_cell.angle_beta   90.00
_cell.angle_gamma   90.00
#
_symmetry.space_group_name_H-M   'P 1'
#
loop_
_entity.id
_entity.type
_entity.pdbx_description
1 polymer ?
#
loop_
_entity_poly.entity_id
_entity_poly.type
_entity_poly.pdbx_seq_one_letter_code
_entity_poly.pdbx_strand_id
1 'polypeptide(L)'
;MVYTYGRTVTHCPYCGVGYTVSSAWPRDCPGCGETHWANPVPVAVAVLPVTGADGGGLVVVRRDIEPCRGELALPGGYMEIGETWQEAAVRELWEETRLTASAAEATLLDVQSADRTLNLYALFPAVEAGALPPPVATEEATEWLVLTAPAPLAFPGHTAVTEAYFAAH
;
A
#
# COMPACT_ATOMS: atom_id res chain seq x y z
N MET A 1 -2.27 -5.09 13.51
CA MET A 1 -0.92 -5.17 14.17
C MET A 1 -0.25 -3.83 13.95
N VAL A 2 0.03 -3.05 14.98
CA VAL A 2 0.66 -1.73 14.81
C VAL A 2 2.10 -1.95 14.35
N TYR A 3 2.37 -1.69 13.07
CA TYR A 3 3.73 -1.69 12.54
C TYR A 3 4.51 -0.53 13.15
N THR A 4 5.51 -0.82 13.96
CA THR A 4 6.34 0.19 14.60
C THR A 4 7.58 0.46 13.73
N TYR A 5 7.46 1.42 12.82
CA TYR A 5 8.56 1.85 11.97
C TYR A 5 9.80 2.21 12.81
N GLY A 6 10.96 1.71 12.40
CA GLY A 6 12.24 1.98 13.06
C GLY A 6 12.53 1.20 14.35
N ARG A 7 11.60 0.39 14.87
CA ARG A 7 11.91 -0.45 16.02
C ARG A 7 12.60 -1.74 15.62
N THR A 8 13.61 -2.11 16.38
CA THR A 8 14.34 -3.37 16.22
C THR A 8 13.78 -4.39 17.21
N VAL A 9 13.47 -5.59 16.71
CA VAL A 9 13.10 -6.71 17.59
C VAL A 9 14.32 -7.14 18.39
N THR A 10 14.26 -6.97 19.70
CA THR A 10 15.37 -7.24 20.63
C THR A 10 15.18 -8.53 21.44
N HIS A 11 13.98 -9.10 21.42
CA HIS A 11 13.62 -10.30 22.19
C HIS A 11 12.93 -11.32 21.31
N CYS A 12 13.08 -12.59 21.68
CA CYS A 12 12.38 -13.69 21.02
C CYS A 12 10.86 -13.57 21.21
N PRO A 13 10.06 -13.62 20.14
CA PRO A 13 8.60 -13.51 20.24
C PRO A 13 7.94 -14.75 20.89
N TYR A 14 8.68 -15.87 20.97
CA TYR A 14 8.16 -17.14 21.52
C TYR A 14 8.42 -17.30 23.03
N CYS A 15 9.60 -16.91 23.52
CA CYS A 15 9.98 -17.13 24.92
C CYS A 15 10.44 -15.87 25.66
N GLY A 16 10.57 -14.73 25.00
CA GLY A 16 10.95 -13.46 25.60
C GLY A 16 12.44 -13.29 25.91
N VAL A 17 13.30 -14.27 25.61
CA VAL A 17 14.75 -14.15 25.82
C VAL A 17 15.34 -13.11 24.87
N GLY A 18 16.21 -12.23 25.39
CA GLY A 18 16.90 -11.21 24.59
C GLY A 18 17.85 -11.80 23.55
N TYR A 19 17.83 -11.24 22.35
CA TYR A 19 18.84 -11.53 21.35
C TYR A 19 20.12 -10.75 21.62
N THR A 20 21.27 -11.34 21.31
CA THR A 20 22.54 -10.61 21.26
C THR A 20 22.51 -9.58 20.10
N VAL A 21 22.95 -8.36 20.38
CA VAL A 21 22.73 -7.16 19.55
C VAL A 21 23.25 -7.23 18.12
N SER A 22 24.08 -8.21 17.76
CA SER A 22 24.75 -8.31 16.45
C SER A 22 24.24 -9.40 15.52
N SER A 23 23.16 -10.09 15.85
CA SER A 23 22.70 -11.20 15.03
C SER A 23 21.97 -10.69 13.77
N ALA A 24 22.46 -11.12 12.60
CA ALA A 24 21.73 -10.97 11.33
C ALA A 24 20.40 -11.72 11.37
N TRP A 25 19.54 -11.45 10.41
CA TRP A 25 18.34 -12.26 10.19
C TRP A 25 18.63 -13.42 9.24
N PRO A 26 18.01 -14.61 9.39
CA PRO A 26 17.15 -15.01 10.52
C PRO A 26 17.94 -15.15 11.84
N ARG A 27 17.21 -15.20 12.98
CA ARG A 27 17.82 -15.29 14.32
C ARG A 27 17.39 -16.55 15.06
N ASP A 28 18.33 -17.36 15.47
CA ASP A 28 18.06 -18.48 16.36
C ASP A 28 18.02 -17.98 17.83
N CYS A 29 16.98 -18.37 18.53
CA CYS A 29 16.82 -17.96 19.92
C CYS A 29 17.75 -18.78 20.83
N PRO A 30 18.61 -18.14 21.65
CA PRO A 30 19.49 -18.89 22.57
C PRO A 30 18.74 -19.53 23.74
N GLY A 31 17.48 -19.16 23.96
CA GLY A 31 16.68 -19.70 25.06
C GLY A 31 15.79 -20.88 24.67
N CYS A 32 15.09 -20.82 23.55
CA CYS A 32 14.17 -21.88 23.12
C CYS A 32 14.58 -22.60 21.83
N GLY A 33 15.63 -22.14 21.13
CA GLY A 33 16.08 -22.75 19.88
C GLY A 33 15.24 -22.40 18.64
N GLU A 34 14.13 -21.69 18.80
CA GLU A 34 13.27 -21.31 17.67
C GLU A 34 13.94 -20.28 16.77
N THR A 35 13.78 -20.45 15.46
CA THR A 35 14.26 -19.48 14.47
C THR A 35 13.21 -18.40 14.23
N HIS A 36 13.60 -17.15 14.40
CA HIS A 36 12.76 -15.98 14.08
C HIS A 36 13.22 -15.34 12.77
N TRP A 37 12.30 -15.17 11.85
CA TRP A 37 12.50 -14.59 10.53
C TRP A 37 12.03 -13.13 10.51
N ALA A 38 12.74 -12.27 9.77
CA ALA A 38 12.26 -10.95 9.41
C ALA A 38 12.01 -10.92 7.91
N ASN A 39 10.76 -10.96 7.52
CA ASN A 39 10.33 -10.93 6.14
C ASN A 39 9.77 -9.54 5.77
N PRO A 40 9.83 -9.14 4.48
CA PRO A 40 9.12 -7.95 4.03
C PRO A 40 7.62 -8.08 4.33
N VAL A 41 7.01 -7.00 4.77
CA VAL A 41 5.56 -6.97 4.98
C VAL A 41 4.88 -6.72 3.64
N PRO A 42 3.91 -7.56 3.20
CA PRO A 42 3.18 -7.31 1.97
C PRO A 42 2.25 -6.10 2.11
N VAL A 43 2.23 -5.26 1.07
CA VAL A 43 1.37 -4.07 0.94
C VAL A 43 0.62 -4.19 -0.38
N ALA A 44 -0.70 -4.06 -0.35
CA ALA A 44 -1.52 -4.00 -1.55
C ALA A 44 -1.86 -2.55 -1.87
N VAL A 45 -1.62 -2.13 -3.12
CA VAL A 45 -1.81 -0.76 -3.59
C VAL A 45 -2.79 -0.77 -4.75
N ALA A 46 -3.88 -0.02 -4.64
CA ALA A 46 -4.89 0.08 -5.69
C ALA A 46 -4.49 1.10 -6.75
N VAL A 47 -4.50 0.69 -8.00
CA VAL A 47 -4.37 1.56 -9.18
C VAL A 47 -5.72 1.55 -9.89
N LEU A 48 -6.53 2.59 -9.65
CA LEU A 48 -7.86 2.75 -10.22
C LEU A 48 -7.85 3.85 -11.28
N PRO A 49 -7.88 3.50 -12.58
CA PRO A 49 -7.98 4.47 -13.65
C PRO A 49 -9.36 5.12 -13.70
N VAL A 50 -9.38 6.39 -14.09
CA VAL A 50 -10.60 7.18 -14.33
C VAL A 50 -10.59 7.64 -15.77
N THR A 51 -11.73 7.50 -16.48
CA THR A 51 -11.94 8.03 -17.82
C THR A 51 -12.93 9.20 -17.79
N GLY A 52 -12.80 10.14 -18.72
CA GLY A 52 -13.71 11.29 -18.82
C GLY A 52 -13.37 12.21 -19.98
N ALA A 53 -14.23 13.20 -20.22
CA ALA A 53 -14.12 14.12 -21.35
C ALA A 53 -12.86 15.01 -21.32
N ASP A 54 -12.32 15.26 -20.11
CA ASP A 54 -11.14 16.12 -19.92
C ASP A 54 -9.81 15.34 -19.89
N GLY A 55 -9.82 14.09 -20.37
CA GLY A 55 -8.71 13.16 -20.27
C GLY A 55 -8.89 12.19 -19.09
N GLY A 56 -8.07 11.18 -19.04
CA GLY A 56 -8.09 10.18 -17.97
C GLY A 56 -7.18 10.54 -16.81
N GLY A 57 -7.17 9.69 -15.79
CA GLY A 57 -6.28 9.86 -14.64
C GLY A 57 -6.28 8.65 -13.74
N LEU A 58 -5.67 8.81 -12.57
CA LEU A 58 -5.63 7.78 -11.54
C LEU A 58 -6.20 8.35 -10.23
N VAL A 59 -6.97 7.54 -9.52
CA VAL A 59 -7.40 7.89 -8.15
C VAL A 59 -6.19 7.92 -7.24
N VAL A 60 -6.03 9.03 -6.52
CA VAL A 60 -5.04 9.19 -5.45
C VAL A 60 -5.71 9.78 -4.21
N VAL A 61 -5.12 9.58 -3.06
CA VAL A 61 -5.56 10.13 -1.78
C VAL A 61 -4.57 11.18 -1.27
N ARG A 62 -5.07 12.17 -0.52
CA ARG A 62 -4.23 13.05 0.29
C ARG A 62 -4.14 12.47 1.69
N ARG A 63 -2.98 11.98 2.06
CA ARG A 63 -2.72 11.32 3.34
C ARG A 63 -3.01 12.22 4.54
N ASP A 64 -3.68 11.70 5.55
CA ASP A 64 -3.86 12.37 6.86
C ASP A 64 -3.12 11.66 8.01
N ILE A 65 -2.29 10.68 7.68
CA ILE A 65 -1.48 9.93 8.64
C ILE A 65 0.02 9.96 8.27
N GLU A 66 0.86 9.78 9.29
CA GLU A 66 2.30 9.60 9.08
C GLU A 66 2.64 8.18 8.55
N PRO A 67 3.68 8.01 7.77
CA PRO A 67 4.58 9.04 7.23
C PRO A 67 3.94 9.81 6.06
N CYS A 68 4.53 10.97 5.72
CA CYS A 68 4.15 11.77 4.54
C CYS A 68 2.72 12.36 4.60
N ARG A 69 2.29 12.80 5.78
CA ARG A 69 1.00 13.50 5.94
C ARG A 69 0.92 14.71 5.02
N GLY A 70 -0.20 14.87 4.32
CA GLY A 70 -0.47 15.96 3.36
C GLY A 70 0.02 15.67 1.94
N GLU A 71 0.84 14.65 1.72
CA GLU A 71 1.27 14.25 0.38
C GLU A 71 0.23 13.35 -0.30
N LEU A 72 0.31 13.28 -1.63
CA LEU A 72 -0.54 12.39 -2.43
C LEU A 72 0.05 10.98 -2.47
N ALA A 73 -0.82 9.97 -2.46
CA ALA A 73 -0.45 8.58 -2.62
C ALA A 73 -1.51 7.81 -3.42
N LEU A 74 -1.15 6.70 -4.03
CA LEU A 74 -2.14 5.71 -4.44
C LEU A 74 -2.77 5.08 -3.18
N PRO A 75 -4.07 4.76 -3.17
CA PRO A 75 -4.70 4.06 -2.06
C PRO A 75 -4.02 2.72 -1.79
N GLY A 76 -3.75 2.39 -0.52
CA GLY A 76 -3.13 1.12 -0.21
C GLY A 76 -2.54 1.02 1.17
N GLY A 77 -2.41 -0.21 1.66
CA GLY A 77 -1.89 -0.52 2.97
C GLY A 77 -1.50 -1.98 3.16
N TYR A 78 -1.31 -2.36 4.41
CA TYR A 78 -0.83 -3.70 4.75
C TYR A 78 -1.90 -4.76 4.50
N MET A 79 -1.47 -5.88 3.92
CA MET A 79 -2.33 -7.05 3.80
C MET A 79 -2.59 -7.67 5.17
N GLU A 80 -3.83 -8.10 5.39
CA GLU A 80 -4.25 -8.83 6.58
C GLU A 80 -4.15 -10.35 6.37
N ILE A 81 -4.03 -11.10 7.49
CA ILE A 81 -3.98 -12.56 7.44
C ILE A 81 -5.35 -13.09 6.99
N GLY A 82 -5.34 -13.87 5.93
CA GLY A 82 -6.53 -14.55 5.41
C GLY A 82 -7.16 -13.88 4.19
N GLU A 83 -6.70 -12.69 3.79
CA GLU A 83 -7.13 -12.05 2.55
C GLU A 83 -6.13 -12.29 1.41
N THR A 84 -6.62 -12.28 0.18
CA THR A 84 -5.81 -12.22 -1.03
C THR A 84 -5.31 -10.79 -1.27
N TRP A 85 -4.27 -10.59 -2.09
CA TRP A 85 -3.79 -9.24 -2.41
C TRP A 85 -4.83 -8.41 -3.17
N GLN A 86 -5.73 -9.06 -3.93
CA GLN A 86 -6.84 -8.39 -4.61
C GLN A 86 -7.87 -7.88 -3.61
N GLU A 87 -8.22 -8.70 -2.62
CA GLU A 87 -9.15 -8.32 -1.55
C GLU A 87 -8.56 -7.20 -0.69
N ALA A 88 -7.27 -7.28 -0.35
CA ALA A 88 -6.57 -6.21 0.34
C ALA A 88 -6.64 -4.89 -0.43
N ALA A 89 -6.32 -4.90 -1.73
CA ALA A 89 -6.37 -3.68 -2.55
C ALA A 89 -7.79 -3.08 -2.63
N VAL A 90 -8.83 -3.91 -2.70
CA VAL A 90 -10.23 -3.46 -2.68
C VAL A 90 -10.61 -2.87 -1.32
N ARG A 91 -10.21 -3.52 -0.22
CA ARG A 91 -10.46 -3.03 1.15
C ARG A 91 -9.80 -1.67 1.36
N GLU A 92 -8.51 -1.55 1.06
CA GLU A 92 -7.75 -0.30 1.20
C GLU A 92 -8.33 0.82 0.32
N LEU A 93 -8.68 0.53 -0.94
CA LEU A 93 -9.36 1.48 -1.82
C LEU A 93 -10.63 2.01 -1.15
N TRP A 94 -11.46 1.11 -0.58
CA TRP A 94 -12.70 1.51 0.07
C TRP A 94 -12.46 2.27 1.38
N GLU A 95 -11.51 1.83 2.21
CA GLU A 95 -11.19 2.46 3.50
C GLU A 95 -10.73 3.90 3.32
N GLU A 96 -9.88 4.16 2.33
CA GLU A 96 -9.30 5.48 2.09
C GLU A 96 -10.15 6.39 1.18
N THR A 97 -11.02 5.83 0.33
CA THR A 97 -11.76 6.64 -0.67
C THR A 97 -13.27 6.45 -0.65
N ARG A 98 -13.80 5.37 -0.06
CA ARG A 98 -15.19 4.89 -0.19
C ARG A 98 -15.56 4.46 -1.61
N LEU A 99 -14.61 4.36 -2.52
CA LEU A 99 -14.82 3.77 -3.84
C LEU A 99 -14.80 2.24 -3.75
N THR A 100 -15.55 1.59 -4.63
CA THR A 100 -15.63 0.14 -4.69
C THR A 100 -15.06 -0.39 -5.99
N ALA A 101 -14.41 -1.53 -5.94
CA ALA A 101 -13.93 -2.29 -7.09
C ALA A 101 -14.16 -3.79 -6.85
N SER A 102 -14.00 -4.60 -7.90
CA SER A 102 -14.12 -6.05 -7.82
C SER A 102 -12.75 -6.71 -7.69
N ALA A 103 -12.53 -7.48 -6.64
CA ALA A 103 -11.29 -8.24 -6.47
C ALA A 103 -11.04 -9.25 -7.62
N ALA A 104 -12.13 -9.77 -8.22
CA ALA A 104 -12.05 -10.70 -9.35
C ALA A 104 -11.56 -10.03 -10.65
N GLU A 105 -11.65 -8.70 -10.75
CA GLU A 105 -11.22 -7.92 -11.92
C GLU A 105 -9.84 -7.29 -11.73
N ALA A 106 -9.27 -7.39 -10.52
CA ALA A 106 -7.92 -6.88 -10.25
C ALA A 106 -6.86 -7.70 -10.98
N THR A 107 -5.99 -7.02 -11.71
CA THR A 107 -4.83 -7.62 -12.37
C THR A 107 -3.54 -7.08 -11.73
N LEU A 108 -2.51 -7.91 -11.67
CA LEU A 108 -1.22 -7.47 -11.12
C LEU A 108 -0.51 -6.58 -12.16
N LEU A 109 -0.36 -5.30 -11.82
CA LEU A 109 0.34 -4.33 -12.66
C LEU A 109 1.85 -4.41 -12.46
N ASP A 110 2.30 -4.42 -11.18
CA ASP A 110 3.72 -4.42 -10.82
C ASP A 110 3.93 -4.99 -9.40
N VAL A 111 5.15 -5.42 -9.12
CA VAL A 111 5.62 -5.82 -7.80
C VAL A 111 6.96 -5.17 -7.50
N GLN A 112 7.05 -4.39 -6.44
CA GLN A 112 8.26 -3.68 -6.07
C GLN A 112 8.70 -4.00 -4.65
N SER A 113 9.99 -4.28 -4.49
CA SER A 113 10.61 -4.36 -3.17
C SER A 113 10.98 -2.97 -2.66
N ALA A 114 10.61 -2.69 -1.42
CA ALA A 114 11.08 -1.53 -0.69
C ALA A 114 11.89 -1.97 0.55
N ASP A 115 12.34 -1.05 1.37
CA ASP A 115 13.23 -1.36 2.50
C ASP A 115 12.69 -2.49 3.40
N ARG A 116 11.40 -2.45 3.72
CA ARG A 116 10.77 -3.42 4.62
C ARG A 116 9.43 -3.97 4.10
N THR A 117 9.03 -3.62 2.89
CA THR A 117 7.76 -4.03 2.29
C THR A 117 7.96 -4.65 0.93
N LEU A 118 6.99 -5.46 0.54
CA LEU A 118 6.79 -5.94 -0.82
C LEU A 118 5.47 -5.36 -1.31
N ASN A 119 5.53 -4.40 -2.22
CA ASN A 119 4.35 -3.68 -2.69
C ASN A 119 3.80 -4.34 -3.96
N LEU A 120 2.52 -4.70 -3.91
CA LEU A 120 1.77 -5.30 -5.01
C LEU A 120 0.80 -4.26 -5.55
N TYR A 121 0.96 -3.85 -6.80
CA TYR A 121 0.11 -2.84 -7.45
C TYR A 121 -1.01 -3.53 -8.22
N ALA A 122 -2.24 -3.37 -7.73
CA ALA A 122 -3.46 -3.94 -8.28
C ALA A 122 -4.10 -2.96 -9.26
N LEU A 123 -4.08 -3.26 -10.56
CA LEU A 123 -4.76 -2.50 -11.58
C LEU A 123 -6.22 -2.96 -11.69
N PHE A 124 -7.14 -2.04 -11.58
CA PHE A 124 -8.58 -2.25 -11.77
C PHE A 124 -9.05 -1.74 -13.14
N PRO A 125 -10.21 -2.22 -13.62
CA PRO A 125 -10.88 -1.62 -14.77
C PRO A 125 -11.14 -0.13 -14.56
N ALA A 126 -11.03 0.65 -15.62
CA ALA A 126 -11.28 2.09 -15.54
C ALA A 126 -12.74 2.40 -15.21
N VAL A 127 -12.97 3.44 -14.43
CA VAL A 127 -14.30 3.96 -14.09
C VAL A 127 -14.55 5.31 -14.76
N GLU A 128 -15.79 5.61 -15.11
CA GLU A 128 -16.19 6.90 -15.66
C GLU A 128 -16.18 7.98 -14.58
N ALA A 129 -15.58 9.14 -14.82
CA ALA A 129 -15.53 10.25 -13.89
C ALA A 129 -16.91 10.68 -13.39
N GLY A 130 -17.91 10.66 -14.28
CA GLY A 130 -19.30 11.00 -13.96
C GLY A 130 -20.02 9.99 -13.06
N ALA A 131 -19.48 8.79 -12.88
CA ALA A 131 -20.01 7.77 -12.00
C ALA A 131 -19.41 7.83 -10.59
N LEU A 132 -18.34 8.61 -10.38
CA LEU A 132 -17.67 8.72 -9.09
C LEU A 132 -18.49 9.60 -8.12
N PRO A 133 -18.64 9.18 -6.85
CA PRO A 133 -19.25 10.01 -5.83
C PRO A 133 -18.34 11.22 -5.50
N PRO A 134 -18.87 12.25 -4.83
CA PRO A 134 -18.00 13.32 -4.34
C PRO A 134 -16.99 12.77 -3.31
N PRO A 135 -15.76 13.34 -3.27
CA PRO A 135 -14.76 12.96 -2.28
C PRO A 135 -15.26 13.16 -0.85
N VAL A 136 -14.90 12.23 0.01
CA VAL A 136 -15.18 12.28 1.45
C VAL A 136 -13.89 12.05 2.24
N ALA A 137 -13.73 12.74 3.36
CA ALA A 137 -12.64 12.46 4.28
C ALA A 137 -12.85 11.12 4.98
N THR A 138 -11.77 10.44 5.28
CA THR A 138 -11.73 9.18 6.04
C THR A 138 -10.78 9.32 7.24
N GLU A 139 -10.50 8.24 7.96
CA GLU A 139 -9.55 8.28 9.09
C GLU A 139 -8.10 8.47 8.63
N GLU A 140 -7.77 8.08 7.38
CA GLU A 140 -6.41 8.07 6.86
C GLU A 140 -6.18 9.05 5.70
N ALA A 141 -7.26 9.61 5.13
CA ALA A 141 -7.19 10.54 4.01
C ALA A 141 -8.14 11.73 4.17
N THR A 142 -7.65 12.95 3.91
CA THR A 142 -8.49 14.15 3.93
C THR A 142 -9.42 14.24 2.72
N GLU A 143 -9.00 13.68 1.60
CA GLU A 143 -9.73 13.65 0.33
C GLU A 143 -9.14 12.59 -0.60
N TRP A 144 -9.90 12.17 -1.60
CA TRP A 144 -9.35 11.57 -2.81
C TRP A 144 -9.55 12.52 -3.99
N LEU A 145 -8.70 12.40 -5.00
CA LEU A 145 -8.77 13.19 -6.23
C LEU A 145 -8.27 12.36 -7.42
N VAL A 146 -8.51 12.86 -8.63
CA VAL A 146 -8.00 12.26 -9.87
C VAL A 146 -6.72 12.98 -10.28
N LEU A 147 -5.61 12.25 -10.27
CA LEU A 147 -4.33 12.70 -10.80
C LEU A 147 -4.37 12.57 -12.32
N THR A 148 -4.27 13.67 -13.04
CA THR A 148 -4.41 13.72 -14.53
C THR A 148 -3.08 13.79 -15.26
N ALA A 149 -1.97 13.87 -14.55
CA ALA A 149 -0.60 13.87 -15.12
C ALA A 149 0.37 13.32 -14.07
N PRO A 150 1.56 12.83 -14.47
CA PRO A 150 2.58 12.39 -13.54
C PRO A 150 2.94 13.49 -12.55
N ALA A 151 3.04 13.13 -11.27
CA ALA A 151 3.49 14.00 -10.18
C ALA A 151 4.23 13.19 -9.13
N PRO A 152 5.13 13.80 -8.35
CA PRO A 152 5.73 13.15 -7.20
C PRO A 152 4.67 12.76 -6.17
N LEU A 153 4.72 11.51 -5.71
CA LEU A 153 3.86 10.97 -4.68
C LEU A 153 4.66 10.68 -3.40
N ALA A 154 3.97 10.47 -2.30
CA ALA A 154 4.53 10.20 -0.98
C ALA A 154 5.59 9.09 -0.96
N PHE A 155 5.43 8.10 -1.82
CA PHE A 155 6.34 6.95 -1.90
C PHE A 155 6.95 6.83 -3.30
N PRO A 156 8.28 6.61 -3.42
CA PRO A 156 8.94 6.51 -4.72
C PRO A 156 8.34 5.45 -5.65
N GLY A 157 7.89 4.31 -5.09
CA GLY A 157 7.22 3.26 -5.87
C GLY A 157 5.88 3.71 -6.46
N HIS A 158 5.10 4.51 -5.72
CA HIS A 158 3.86 5.08 -6.23
C HIS A 158 4.13 6.07 -7.38
N THR A 159 5.15 6.91 -7.24
CA THR A 159 5.59 7.80 -8.31
C THR A 159 5.98 7.02 -9.56
N ALA A 160 6.83 6.00 -9.43
CA ALA A 160 7.28 5.20 -10.57
C ALA A 160 6.12 4.49 -11.30
N VAL A 161 5.16 3.93 -10.55
CA VAL A 161 3.99 3.25 -11.14
C VAL A 161 3.09 4.24 -11.86
N THR A 162 2.82 5.43 -11.29
CA THR A 162 2.00 6.44 -11.95
C THR A 162 2.68 7.00 -13.20
N GLU A 163 3.99 7.27 -13.16
CA GLU A 163 4.77 7.67 -14.33
C GLU A 163 4.70 6.63 -15.44
N ALA A 164 4.90 5.36 -15.13
CA ALA A 164 4.80 4.27 -16.09
C ALA A 164 3.39 4.14 -16.69
N TYR A 165 2.36 4.30 -15.86
CA TYR A 165 0.97 4.28 -16.32
C TYR A 165 0.70 5.39 -17.33
N PHE A 166 1.03 6.65 -17.00
CA PHE A 166 0.82 7.78 -17.91
C PHE A 166 1.67 7.75 -19.18
N ALA A 167 2.84 7.11 -19.14
CA ALA A 167 3.67 6.93 -20.33
C ALA A 167 3.10 5.90 -21.32
N ALA A 168 2.22 5.00 -20.84
CA ALA A 168 1.60 3.94 -21.63
C ALA A 168 0.20 4.31 -22.17
N HIS A 169 -0.42 5.36 -21.65
CA HIS A 169 -1.79 5.78 -21.97
C HIS A 169 -1.85 7.23 -22.37
#